data_d35a7aba771edd2da1e27acc145ea2ea
#
_entry.id   d35a7aba771edd2da1e27acc145ea2ea
#
_cell.length_a   1.000
_cell.length_b   1.000
_cell.length_c   1.000
_cell.angle_alpha   90.00
_cell.angle_beta   90.00
_cell.angle_gamma   90.00
#
_symmetry.space_group_name_H-M   'P 1'
#
loop_
_entity.id
_entity.type
_entity.pdbx_description
1 polymer ?
#
loop_
_entity_poly.entity_id
_entity_poly.type
_entity_poly.pdbx_seq_one_letter_code
_entity_poly.pdbx_strand_id
1 'polypeptide(L)'
;MRMRWIGLACALVLAAGAVGYRLGTETPVDPAEFAADPVPASSPSYPVIPAVVVDDNPAPALRTDVRVRRQTVGSPPFQVKLPIPRGWVRSEPNVGEWKWFPSWQLTTNAYFVKVLQIGNGYRTIESAVRIRIADLDSAASVTDLEVEREPDRFAASYVSDEHRRFSYEGYLSRPGSDAADVYVAVIGRAADRPGLEALFDRLMSEADLS
;
A
#
# COMPACT_ATOMS: atom_id res chain seq x y z
N MET A 1 -1.85 56.67 62.75
CA MET A 1 -0.85 55.57 62.68
C MET A 1 -0.88 54.70 61.39
N ARG A 2 -1.91 54.74 60.54
CA ARG A 2 -2.05 53.86 59.34
C ARG A 2 -1.19 54.27 58.12
N MET A 3 -0.79 55.55 58.01
CA MET A 3 -0.14 56.09 56.82
C MET A 3 1.37 55.75 56.78
N ARG A 4 2.04 55.45 57.89
CA ARG A 4 3.47 55.10 57.95
C ARG A 4 3.77 53.69 57.45
N TRP A 5 2.83 52.77 57.53
CA TRP A 5 2.95 51.38 57.09
C TRP A 5 2.82 51.23 55.57
N ILE A 6 2.06 52.11 54.92
CA ILE A 6 1.90 52.10 53.44
C ILE A 6 3.19 52.53 52.76
N GLY A 7 3.90 53.50 53.31
CA GLY A 7 5.21 53.92 52.77
C GLY A 7 6.27 52.83 52.87
N LEU A 8 6.27 52.07 53.97
CA LEU A 8 7.22 50.95 54.15
C LEU A 8 6.95 49.80 53.18
N ALA A 9 5.69 49.47 52.95
CA ALA A 9 5.30 48.45 52.01
C ALA A 9 5.69 48.77 50.57
N CYS A 10 5.47 50.00 50.13
CA CYS A 10 5.89 50.47 48.79
C CYS A 10 7.38 50.45 48.62
N ALA A 11 8.18 50.87 49.65
CA ALA A 11 9.64 50.81 49.59
C ALA A 11 10.18 49.39 49.47
N LEU A 12 9.60 48.43 50.18
CA LEU A 12 9.96 47.00 50.08
C LEU A 12 9.67 46.43 48.69
N VAL A 13 8.53 46.77 48.11
CA VAL A 13 8.16 46.27 46.74
C VAL A 13 9.11 46.85 45.70
N LEU A 14 9.48 48.13 45.80
CA LEU A 14 10.42 48.74 44.89
C LEU A 14 11.85 48.17 45.05
N ALA A 15 12.30 47.91 46.27
CA ALA A 15 13.60 47.28 46.53
C ALA A 15 13.64 45.87 46.02
N ALA A 16 12.59 45.05 46.21
CA ALA A 16 12.50 43.70 45.71
C ALA A 16 12.43 43.65 44.16
N GLY A 17 11.74 44.62 43.54
CA GLY A 17 11.70 44.80 42.09
C GLY A 17 13.06 45.12 41.49
N ALA A 18 13.84 46.01 42.13
CA ALA A 18 15.17 46.42 41.67
C ALA A 18 16.20 45.31 41.81
N VAL A 19 16.14 44.49 42.87
CA VAL A 19 16.99 43.33 43.04
C VAL A 19 16.61 42.22 42.08
N GLY A 20 15.31 41.97 41.89
CA GLY A 20 14.82 40.98 40.91
C GLY A 20 15.21 41.34 39.47
N TYR A 21 15.16 42.60 39.10
CA TYR A 21 15.59 43.11 37.80
C TYR A 21 17.10 42.92 37.59
N ARG A 22 17.93 43.18 38.59
CA ARG A 22 19.38 43.00 38.51
C ARG A 22 19.80 41.52 38.42
N LEU A 23 19.09 40.62 39.11
CA LEU A 23 19.36 39.19 39.02
C LEU A 23 18.85 38.57 37.72
N GLY A 24 17.85 39.19 37.07
CA GLY A 24 17.31 38.75 35.78
C GLY A 24 18.10 39.25 34.55
N THR A 25 19.06 40.18 34.74
CA THR A 25 19.91 40.69 33.65
C THR A 25 21.29 40.04 33.62
N GLU A 26 21.44 38.84 34.18
CA GLU A 26 22.63 38.05 33.88
C GLU A 26 22.66 37.81 32.35
N THR A 27 23.81 38.12 31.77
CA THR A 27 24.11 38.03 30.35
C THR A 27 23.42 36.84 29.70
N PRO A 28 22.66 37.03 28.60
CA PRO A 28 22.15 35.89 27.86
C PRO A 28 23.34 35.05 27.45
N VAL A 29 23.43 33.85 28.04
CA VAL A 29 24.38 32.84 27.60
C VAL A 29 24.03 32.56 26.15
N ASP A 30 24.96 32.76 25.24
CA ASP A 30 24.77 32.56 23.81
C ASP A 30 24.35 31.10 23.63
N PRO A 31 23.12 30.84 23.17
CA PRO A 31 22.66 29.47 22.96
C PRO A 31 23.52 28.68 21.97
N ALA A 32 24.37 29.38 21.19
CA ALA A 32 25.34 28.75 20.32
C ALA A 32 26.49 28.06 21.08
N GLU A 33 26.78 28.49 22.33
CA GLU A 33 27.87 27.91 23.14
C GLU A 33 27.52 26.52 23.72
N PHE A 34 26.22 26.17 23.72
CA PHE A 34 25.71 24.84 24.15
C PHE A 34 25.08 24.04 23.01
N ALA A 35 25.16 24.51 21.79
CA ALA A 35 24.78 23.71 20.64
C ALA A 35 25.86 22.61 20.47
N ALA A 36 25.67 21.49 21.15
CA ALA A 36 26.42 20.30 20.79
C ALA A 36 26.09 19.99 19.31
N ASP A 37 27.13 19.99 18.48
CA ASP A 37 27.01 19.53 17.11
C ASP A 37 26.25 18.17 17.15
N PRO A 38 25.11 18.03 16.45
CA PRO A 38 24.38 16.77 16.43
C PRO A 38 25.32 15.73 15.84
N VAL A 39 25.79 14.83 16.70
CA VAL A 39 26.55 13.66 16.24
C VAL A 39 25.60 12.92 15.28
N PRO A 40 25.98 12.75 14.00
CA PRO A 40 25.14 11.99 13.08
C PRO A 40 24.92 10.61 13.68
N ALA A 41 23.70 10.34 14.14
CA ALA A 41 23.31 9.03 14.57
C ALA A 41 23.45 8.12 13.34
N SER A 42 24.48 7.29 13.33
CA SER A 42 24.52 6.18 12.38
C SER A 42 23.28 5.35 12.67
N SER A 43 22.32 5.36 11.74
CA SER A 43 21.19 4.46 11.83
C SER A 43 21.73 3.04 11.98
N PRO A 44 21.33 2.29 13.03
CA PRO A 44 21.78 0.92 13.14
C PRO A 44 21.40 0.19 11.85
N SER A 45 22.40 -0.30 11.11
CA SER A 45 22.15 -1.17 9.99
C SER A 45 21.60 -2.47 10.58
N TYR A 46 20.29 -2.66 10.49
CA TYR A 46 19.70 -3.94 10.81
C TYR A 46 20.27 -4.97 9.83
N PRO A 47 20.69 -6.15 10.32
CA PRO A 47 21.12 -7.20 9.41
C PRO A 47 19.98 -7.50 8.46
N VAL A 48 20.21 -7.31 7.18
CA VAL A 48 19.28 -7.75 6.14
C VAL A 48 19.31 -9.27 6.16
N ILE A 49 18.29 -9.89 6.73
CA ILE A 49 18.12 -11.33 6.64
C ILE A 49 17.74 -11.59 5.18
N PRO A 50 18.57 -12.31 4.39
CA PRO A 50 18.22 -12.61 3.01
C PRO A 50 16.91 -13.40 3.00
N ALA A 51 15.98 -13.02 2.11
CA ALA A 51 14.74 -13.75 1.94
C ALA A 51 15.05 -15.18 1.53
N VAL A 52 14.65 -16.15 2.33
CA VAL A 52 14.74 -17.57 1.94
C VAL A 52 13.64 -17.79 0.91
N VAL A 53 14.04 -18.20 -0.30
CA VAL A 53 13.07 -18.54 -1.36
C VAL A 53 12.97 -20.06 -1.42
N VAL A 54 11.79 -20.57 -1.13
CA VAL A 54 11.46 -22.00 -1.20
C VAL A 54 10.92 -22.30 -2.60
N ASP A 55 11.25 -23.46 -3.12
CA ASP A 55 10.76 -23.94 -4.41
C ASP A 55 9.22 -24.01 -4.41
N ASP A 56 8.64 -23.60 -5.52
CA ASP A 56 7.21 -23.64 -5.70
C ASP A 56 6.68 -25.06 -5.83
N ASN A 57 5.40 -25.22 -5.47
CA ASN A 57 4.64 -26.45 -5.72
C ASN A 57 4.78 -26.90 -7.20
N PRO A 58 5.02 -28.21 -7.50
CA PRO A 58 5.19 -28.76 -8.85
C PRO A 58 3.90 -28.78 -9.70
N ALA A 59 2.89 -28.00 -9.34
CA ALA A 59 1.66 -27.88 -10.10
C ALA A 59 1.93 -27.43 -11.56
N PRO A 60 1.12 -27.84 -12.54
CA PRO A 60 1.26 -27.42 -13.92
C PRO A 60 1.25 -25.88 -14.05
N ALA A 61 2.11 -25.34 -14.90
CA ALA A 61 2.15 -23.92 -15.18
C ALA A 61 0.85 -23.45 -15.85
N LEU A 62 0.48 -22.19 -15.60
CA LEU A 62 -0.66 -21.56 -16.24
C LEU A 62 -0.40 -21.40 -17.75
N ARG A 63 -1.30 -21.94 -18.57
CA ARG A 63 -1.19 -21.88 -20.02
C ARG A 63 -1.64 -20.53 -20.54
N THR A 64 -1.05 -20.06 -21.62
CA THR A 64 -1.42 -18.80 -22.31
C THR A 64 -2.75 -18.89 -23.05
N ASP A 65 -3.17 -20.10 -23.45
CA ASP A 65 -4.35 -20.39 -24.26
C ASP A 65 -5.55 -20.91 -23.45
N VAL A 66 -5.64 -20.54 -22.16
CA VAL A 66 -6.75 -21.01 -21.29
C VAL A 66 -8.11 -20.60 -21.88
N ARG A 67 -9.04 -21.57 -21.93
CA ARG A 67 -10.40 -21.29 -22.35
C ARG A 67 -11.13 -20.52 -21.25
N VAL A 68 -11.72 -19.37 -21.61
CA VAL A 68 -12.47 -18.56 -20.66
C VAL A 68 -13.98 -18.65 -20.89
N ARG A 69 -14.75 -18.24 -19.89
CA ARG A 69 -16.18 -17.93 -19.99
C ARG A 69 -16.45 -16.61 -19.32
N ARG A 70 -17.41 -15.84 -19.80
CA ARG A 70 -17.85 -14.62 -19.12
C ARG A 70 -18.57 -14.96 -17.83
N GLN A 71 -18.14 -14.29 -16.75
CA GLN A 71 -18.79 -14.36 -15.45
C GLN A 71 -19.13 -12.96 -14.99
N THR A 72 -20.32 -12.77 -14.44
CA THR A 72 -20.77 -11.51 -13.87
C THR A 72 -20.59 -11.56 -12.36
N VAL A 73 -20.02 -10.49 -11.78
CA VAL A 73 -19.93 -10.26 -10.33
C VAL A 73 -20.42 -8.86 -10.00
N GLY A 74 -20.74 -8.65 -8.71
CA GLY A 74 -21.36 -7.41 -8.26
C GLY A 74 -22.87 -7.38 -8.49
N SER A 75 -23.49 -6.26 -8.14
CA SER A 75 -24.92 -5.98 -8.31
C SER A 75 -25.11 -4.61 -8.94
N PRO A 76 -26.20 -4.39 -9.72
CA PRO A 76 -26.48 -3.06 -10.23
C PRO A 76 -26.43 -1.98 -9.14
N PRO A 77 -25.88 -0.80 -9.40
CA PRO A 77 -25.30 -0.32 -10.65
C PRO A 77 -23.81 -0.66 -10.87
N PHE A 78 -23.23 -1.59 -10.11
CA PHE A 78 -21.79 -1.92 -10.11
C PHE A 78 -21.56 -3.38 -10.51
N GLN A 79 -22.04 -3.75 -11.68
CA GLN A 79 -21.75 -5.07 -12.25
C GLN A 79 -20.50 -5.01 -13.13
N VAL A 80 -19.71 -6.07 -13.07
CA VAL A 80 -18.62 -6.29 -14.01
C VAL A 80 -18.70 -7.70 -14.59
N LYS A 81 -18.56 -7.80 -15.91
CA LYS A 81 -18.46 -9.07 -16.65
C LYS A 81 -17.00 -9.29 -17.04
N LEU A 82 -16.46 -10.43 -16.65
CA LEU A 82 -15.04 -10.76 -16.81
C LEU A 82 -14.85 -12.10 -17.53
N PRO A 83 -13.81 -12.24 -18.39
CA PRO A 83 -13.44 -13.51 -19.00
C PRO A 83 -12.66 -14.38 -18.02
N ILE A 84 -13.34 -15.19 -17.22
CA ILE A 84 -12.74 -16.08 -16.22
C ILE A 84 -12.44 -17.45 -16.82
N PRO A 85 -11.29 -18.08 -16.50
CA PRO A 85 -10.97 -19.42 -16.98
C PRO A 85 -12.05 -20.45 -16.65
N ARG A 86 -12.35 -21.32 -17.61
CA ARG A 86 -13.36 -22.38 -17.41
C ARG A 86 -12.87 -23.38 -16.38
N GLY A 87 -13.79 -23.81 -15.53
CA GLY A 87 -13.50 -24.81 -14.48
C GLY A 87 -12.86 -24.21 -13.23
N TRP A 88 -12.56 -22.91 -13.21
CA TRP A 88 -12.09 -22.28 -11.98
C TRP A 88 -13.24 -22.06 -11.00
N VAL A 89 -12.93 -22.26 -9.72
CA VAL A 89 -13.88 -22.16 -8.60
C VAL A 89 -13.79 -20.74 -8.02
N ARG A 90 -14.97 -20.12 -7.86
CA ARG A 90 -15.09 -18.79 -7.24
C ARG A 90 -15.11 -18.90 -5.72
N SER A 91 -14.38 -18.02 -5.06
CA SER A 91 -14.47 -17.70 -3.63
C SER A 91 -14.82 -16.23 -3.47
N GLU A 92 -15.55 -15.90 -2.42
CA GLU A 92 -15.96 -14.54 -2.07
C GLU A 92 -15.58 -14.29 -0.60
N PRO A 93 -14.29 -14.01 -0.32
CA PRO A 93 -13.81 -13.91 1.06
C PRO A 93 -14.34 -12.68 1.79
N ASN A 94 -14.65 -11.61 1.05
CA ASN A 94 -15.22 -10.36 1.57
C ASN A 94 -16.27 -9.81 0.60
N VAL A 95 -17.13 -8.95 1.09
CA VAL A 95 -18.11 -8.24 0.25
C VAL A 95 -17.38 -7.41 -0.82
N GLY A 96 -17.71 -7.65 -2.09
CA GLY A 96 -17.08 -6.98 -3.23
C GLY A 96 -15.68 -7.49 -3.58
N GLU A 97 -15.21 -8.57 -2.97
CA GLU A 97 -13.96 -9.25 -3.32
C GLU A 97 -14.25 -10.65 -3.85
N TRP A 98 -13.78 -10.93 -5.05
CA TRP A 98 -13.92 -12.24 -5.69
C TRP A 98 -12.55 -12.78 -6.06
N LYS A 99 -12.37 -14.08 -5.81
CA LYS A 99 -11.17 -14.81 -6.21
C LYS A 99 -11.58 -16.05 -6.99
N TRP A 100 -10.75 -16.42 -7.97
CA TRP A 100 -10.94 -17.67 -8.72
C TRP A 100 -9.64 -18.46 -8.71
N PHE A 101 -9.80 -19.74 -8.43
CA PHE A 101 -8.70 -20.71 -8.38
C PHE A 101 -9.00 -21.87 -9.33
N PRO A 102 -7.97 -22.54 -9.89
CA PRO A 102 -8.15 -23.81 -10.54
C PRO A 102 -8.90 -24.80 -9.63
N SER A 103 -9.77 -25.63 -10.19
CA SER A 103 -10.59 -26.57 -9.41
C SER A 103 -9.78 -27.60 -8.59
N TRP A 104 -8.55 -27.87 -9.00
CA TRP A 104 -7.63 -28.75 -8.29
C TRP A 104 -6.90 -28.05 -7.13
N GLN A 105 -7.06 -26.75 -7.00
CA GLN A 105 -6.37 -25.91 -6.03
C GLN A 105 -7.34 -24.92 -5.41
N LEU A 106 -7.52 -25.01 -4.11
CA LEU A 106 -8.38 -24.07 -3.35
C LEU A 106 -7.56 -23.07 -2.53
N THR A 107 -6.26 -22.94 -2.80
CA THR A 107 -5.33 -22.08 -2.07
C THR A 107 -4.60 -21.12 -3.00
N THR A 108 -3.93 -20.12 -2.44
CA THR A 108 -3.14 -19.13 -3.18
C THR A 108 -1.75 -19.64 -3.62
N ASN A 109 -1.45 -20.93 -3.45
CA ASN A 109 -0.09 -21.45 -3.56
C ASN A 109 0.44 -21.64 -4.98
N ALA A 110 -0.40 -21.57 -6.03
CA ALA A 110 0.08 -21.52 -7.39
C ALA A 110 -0.34 -20.21 -8.06
N TYR A 111 -1.54 -20.16 -8.65
CA TYR A 111 -2.02 -18.96 -9.33
C TYR A 111 -3.52 -18.76 -9.14
N PHE A 112 -3.95 -17.50 -9.18
CA PHE A 112 -5.37 -17.13 -9.02
C PHE A 112 -5.66 -15.76 -9.67
N VAL A 113 -6.96 -15.52 -9.94
CA VAL A 113 -7.48 -14.20 -10.27
C VAL A 113 -8.11 -13.59 -9.04
N LYS A 114 -7.84 -12.32 -8.78
CA LYS A 114 -8.51 -11.50 -7.77
C LYS A 114 -9.18 -10.31 -8.44
N VAL A 115 -10.41 -10.04 -8.04
CA VAL A 115 -11.17 -8.87 -8.45
C VAL A 115 -11.74 -8.22 -7.20
N LEU A 116 -11.61 -6.90 -7.10
CA LEU A 116 -12.12 -6.12 -5.98
C LEU A 116 -12.90 -4.92 -6.50
N GLN A 117 -14.13 -4.78 -6.08
CA GLN A 117 -14.93 -3.58 -6.33
C GLN A 117 -14.42 -2.44 -5.43
N ILE A 118 -14.15 -1.28 -6.03
CA ILE A 118 -13.68 -0.10 -5.31
C ILE A 118 -14.88 0.82 -5.06
N GLY A 119 -15.24 0.98 -3.77
CA GLY A 119 -16.42 1.72 -3.37
C GLY A 119 -16.30 3.24 -3.43
N ASN A 120 -15.10 3.78 -3.69
CA ASN A 120 -14.82 5.22 -3.69
C ASN A 120 -14.39 5.68 -5.08
N GLY A 121 -15.34 6.02 -5.95
CA GLY A 121 -15.07 6.52 -7.30
C GLY A 121 -14.35 7.88 -7.40
N TYR A 122 -13.61 8.27 -6.37
CA TYR A 122 -12.87 9.54 -6.33
C TYR A 122 -11.38 9.43 -6.67
N ARG A 123 -10.86 8.22 -6.83
CA ARG A 123 -9.45 8.01 -7.19
C ARG A 123 -9.35 7.75 -8.66
N THR A 124 -8.48 8.49 -9.34
CA THR A 124 -8.10 8.16 -10.72
C THR A 124 -7.34 6.83 -10.76
N ILE A 125 -7.39 6.15 -11.89
CA ILE A 125 -6.66 4.91 -12.12
C ILE A 125 -5.17 5.09 -11.80
N GLU A 126 -4.54 6.15 -12.31
CA GLU A 126 -3.12 6.44 -12.06
C GLU A 126 -2.80 6.59 -10.56
N SER A 127 -3.68 7.27 -9.81
CA SER A 127 -3.52 7.41 -8.36
C SER A 127 -3.69 6.07 -7.65
N ALA A 128 -4.63 5.24 -8.08
CA ALA A 128 -4.88 3.92 -7.52
C ALA A 128 -3.67 2.97 -7.75
N VAL A 129 -3.10 2.97 -8.95
CA VAL A 129 -1.87 2.22 -9.28
C VAL A 129 -0.72 2.64 -8.36
N ARG A 130 -0.48 3.95 -8.22
CA ARG A 130 0.61 4.46 -7.36
C ARG A 130 0.44 4.06 -5.90
N ILE A 131 -0.78 4.17 -5.37
CA ILE A 131 -1.09 3.79 -3.98
C ILE A 131 -0.87 2.29 -3.79
N ARG A 132 -1.35 1.47 -4.73
CA ARG A 132 -1.20 0.02 -4.63
C ARG A 132 0.26 -0.44 -4.65
N ILE A 133 1.10 0.19 -5.47
CA ILE A 133 2.55 -0.06 -5.47
C ILE A 133 3.16 0.31 -4.11
N ALA A 134 2.80 1.46 -3.55
CA ALA A 134 3.26 1.89 -2.22
C ALA A 134 2.78 0.94 -1.10
N ASP A 135 1.55 0.42 -1.21
CA ASP A 135 1.02 -0.58 -0.27
C ASP A 135 1.81 -1.90 -0.34
N LEU A 136 2.22 -2.33 -1.54
CA LEU A 136 3.08 -3.52 -1.71
C LEU A 136 4.46 -3.28 -1.11
N ASP A 137 5.07 -2.12 -1.37
CA ASP A 137 6.41 -1.77 -0.90
C ASP A 137 6.48 -1.67 0.64
N SER A 138 5.40 -1.21 1.26
CA SER A 138 5.29 -1.07 2.71
C SER A 138 4.79 -2.33 3.44
N ALA A 139 4.35 -3.35 2.71
CA ALA A 139 3.80 -4.56 3.31
C ALA A 139 4.88 -5.41 3.97
N ALA A 140 4.77 -5.68 5.27
CA ALA A 140 5.75 -6.46 6.02
C ALA A 140 5.95 -7.90 5.51
N SER A 141 4.95 -8.44 4.78
CA SER A 141 5.02 -9.77 4.15
C SER A 141 5.65 -9.76 2.76
N VAL A 142 6.05 -8.60 2.25
CA VAL A 142 6.63 -8.44 0.90
C VAL A 142 8.08 -8.02 1.04
N THR A 143 8.96 -8.73 0.38
CA THR A 143 10.39 -8.40 0.27
C THR A 143 10.83 -8.54 -1.17
N ASP A 144 11.96 -7.93 -1.52
CA ASP A 144 12.57 -8.02 -2.85
C ASP A 144 11.56 -7.65 -3.97
N LEU A 145 10.89 -6.51 -3.78
CA LEU A 145 9.88 -6.00 -4.71
C LEU A 145 10.54 -5.33 -5.92
N GLU A 146 10.19 -5.81 -7.10
CA GLU A 146 10.49 -5.17 -8.38
C GLU A 146 9.18 -4.84 -9.09
N VAL A 147 9.07 -3.65 -9.70
CA VAL A 147 7.83 -3.16 -10.34
C VAL A 147 8.11 -2.59 -11.72
N GLU A 148 7.37 -3.07 -12.70
CA GLU A 148 7.27 -2.49 -14.05
C GLU A 148 5.91 -1.79 -14.17
N ARG A 149 5.92 -0.45 -14.21
CA ARG A 149 4.71 0.37 -14.14
C ARG A 149 4.28 0.91 -15.50
N GLU A 150 2.97 0.85 -15.76
CA GLU A 150 2.25 1.57 -16.82
C GLU A 150 1.18 2.50 -16.21
N PRO A 151 0.51 3.38 -16.99
CA PRO A 151 -0.47 4.34 -16.46
C PRO A 151 -1.68 3.70 -15.75
N ASP A 152 -2.19 2.58 -16.26
CA ASP A 152 -3.41 1.92 -15.80
C ASP A 152 -3.18 0.56 -15.14
N ARG A 153 -1.92 0.08 -15.14
CA ARG A 153 -1.53 -1.24 -14.67
C ARG A 153 -0.08 -1.29 -14.21
N PHE A 154 0.32 -2.39 -13.63
CA PHE A 154 1.72 -2.71 -13.37
C PHE A 154 1.93 -4.23 -13.29
N ALA A 155 3.16 -4.64 -13.57
CA ALA A 155 3.66 -5.97 -13.23
C ALA A 155 4.57 -5.86 -12.01
N ALA A 156 4.53 -6.84 -11.12
CA ALA A 156 5.43 -6.90 -9.97
C ALA A 156 5.99 -8.29 -9.77
N SER A 157 7.24 -8.37 -9.31
CA SER A 157 7.83 -9.56 -8.73
C SER A 157 8.24 -9.28 -7.30
N TYR A 158 7.98 -10.22 -6.38
CA TYR A 158 8.28 -10.06 -4.95
C TYR A 158 8.36 -11.42 -4.27
N VAL A 159 8.94 -11.46 -3.08
CA VAL A 159 8.89 -12.63 -2.21
C VAL A 159 7.82 -12.41 -1.15
N SER A 160 6.90 -13.35 -1.02
CA SER A 160 5.87 -13.38 0.01
C SER A 160 5.67 -14.82 0.50
N ASP A 161 5.59 -14.99 1.83
CA ASP A 161 5.50 -16.31 2.46
C ASP A 161 6.59 -17.28 1.97
N GLU A 162 7.84 -16.77 1.87
CA GLU A 162 9.03 -17.51 1.40
C GLU A 162 8.97 -17.93 -0.09
N HIS A 163 7.99 -17.50 -0.87
CA HIS A 163 7.84 -17.84 -2.29
C HIS A 163 8.01 -16.63 -3.21
N ARG A 164 8.71 -16.79 -4.33
CA ARG A 164 8.75 -15.79 -5.39
C ARG A 164 7.40 -15.71 -6.08
N ARG A 165 6.78 -14.54 -6.09
CA ARG A 165 5.50 -14.27 -6.73
C ARG A 165 5.65 -13.31 -7.89
N PHE A 166 4.80 -13.51 -8.89
CA PHE A 166 4.59 -12.59 -9.99
C PHE A 166 3.14 -12.16 -9.99
N SER A 167 2.89 -10.86 -10.12
CA SER A 167 1.55 -10.32 -10.25
C SER A 167 1.46 -9.37 -11.43
N TYR A 168 0.32 -9.41 -12.12
CA TYR A 168 -0.14 -8.40 -13.06
C TYR A 168 -1.38 -7.79 -12.46
N GLU A 169 -1.34 -6.48 -12.19
CA GLU A 169 -2.36 -5.77 -11.45
C GLU A 169 -2.79 -4.50 -12.20
N GLY A 170 -4.08 -4.18 -12.18
CA GLY A 170 -4.58 -3.00 -12.88
C GLY A 170 -5.98 -2.61 -12.43
N TYR A 171 -6.46 -1.52 -13.01
CA TYR A 171 -7.75 -0.95 -12.67
C TYR A 171 -8.59 -0.73 -13.92
N LEU A 172 -9.88 -0.97 -13.78
CA LEU A 172 -10.89 -0.75 -14.79
C LEU A 172 -11.78 0.42 -14.36
N SER A 173 -12.21 1.21 -15.34
CA SER A 173 -13.19 2.29 -15.17
C SER A 173 -14.41 2.06 -16.05
N ARG A 174 -15.53 2.66 -15.67
CA ARG A 174 -16.70 2.75 -16.54
C ARG A 174 -16.42 3.64 -17.75
N PRO A 175 -17.09 3.41 -18.86
CA PRO A 175 -16.93 4.25 -20.05
C PRO A 175 -17.11 5.74 -19.74
N GLY A 176 -16.13 6.55 -20.16
CA GLY A 176 -16.14 7.99 -19.94
C GLY A 176 -15.70 8.47 -18.57
N SER A 177 -15.18 7.57 -17.72
CA SER A 177 -14.63 7.87 -16.39
C SER A 177 -13.15 7.51 -16.35
N ASP A 178 -12.39 8.26 -15.56
CA ASP A 178 -11.00 7.95 -15.18
C ASP A 178 -10.89 7.37 -13.76
N ALA A 179 -12.04 7.20 -13.09
CA ALA A 179 -12.11 6.65 -11.75
C ALA A 179 -11.77 5.15 -11.74
N ALA A 180 -11.02 4.72 -10.74
CA ALA A 180 -10.75 3.31 -10.50
C ALA A 180 -12.00 2.66 -9.88
N ASP A 181 -12.82 2.00 -10.69
CA ASP A 181 -14.05 1.34 -10.23
C ASP A 181 -13.81 -0.12 -9.78
N VAL A 182 -12.92 -0.82 -10.48
CA VAL A 182 -12.62 -2.24 -10.22
C VAL A 182 -11.12 -2.48 -10.30
N TYR A 183 -10.58 -3.14 -9.28
CA TYR A 183 -9.22 -3.66 -9.28
C TYR A 183 -9.23 -5.09 -9.78
N VAL A 184 -8.27 -5.43 -10.65
CA VAL A 184 -8.06 -6.77 -11.20
C VAL A 184 -6.61 -7.16 -10.99
N ALA A 185 -6.38 -8.38 -10.50
CA ALA A 185 -5.04 -8.94 -10.38
C ALA A 185 -5.01 -10.40 -10.80
N VAL A 186 -3.92 -10.80 -11.43
CA VAL A 186 -3.58 -12.20 -11.70
C VAL A 186 -2.23 -12.46 -11.04
N ILE A 187 -2.18 -13.40 -10.11
CA ILE A 187 -1.02 -13.64 -9.25
C ILE A 187 -0.63 -15.11 -9.36
N GLY A 188 0.67 -15.39 -9.44
CA GLY A 188 1.18 -16.76 -9.54
C GLY A 188 2.68 -16.85 -9.30
N ARG A 189 3.27 -17.95 -9.79
CA ARG A 189 4.69 -18.29 -9.64
C ARG A 189 5.48 -17.82 -10.87
N ALA A 190 6.82 -17.91 -10.81
CA ALA A 190 7.69 -17.63 -11.94
C ALA A 190 7.34 -18.47 -13.18
N ALA A 191 7.05 -19.75 -12.98
CA ALA A 191 6.68 -20.67 -14.07
C ALA A 191 5.34 -20.30 -14.76
N ASP A 192 4.50 -19.52 -14.10
CA ASP A 192 3.18 -19.13 -14.60
C ASP A 192 3.21 -17.82 -15.39
N ARG A 193 4.32 -17.07 -15.36
CA ARG A 193 4.42 -15.68 -15.88
C ARG A 193 3.80 -15.50 -17.27
N PRO A 194 4.08 -16.31 -18.31
CA PRO A 194 3.46 -16.13 -19.63
C PRO A 194 1.94 -16.30 -19.61
N GLY A 195 1.43 -17.24 -18.81
CA GLY A 195 -0.01 -17.46 -18.65
C GLY A 195 -0.71 -16.38 -17.84
N LEU A 196 -0.02 -15.84 -16.82
CA LEU A 196 -0.54 -14.70 -16.02
C LEU A 196 -0.71 -13.47 -16.89
N GLU A 197 0.30 -13.12 -17.69
CA GLU A 197 0.28 -12.00 -18.60
C GLU A 197 -0.86 -12.12 -19.61
N ALA A 198 -0.91 -13.24 -20.34
CA ALA A 198 -1.96 -13.49 -21.33
C ALA A 198 -3.37 -13.47 -20.73
N LEU A 199 -3.56 -14.00 -19.52
CA LEU A 199 -4.85 -13.96 -18.84
C LEU A 199 -5.20 -12.54 -18.38
N PHE A 200 -4.23 -11.78 -17.86
CA PHE A 200 -4.42 -10.41 -17.41
C PHE A 200 -4.80 -9.50 -18.57
N ASP A 201 -4.11 -9.58 -19.71
CA ASP A 201 -4.45 -8.80 -20.91
C ASP A 201 -5.87 -9.06 -21.38
N ARG A 202 -6.32 -10.31 -21.32
CA ARG A 202 -7.70 -10.65 -21.62
C ARG A 202 -8.68 -10.08 -20.63
N LEU A 203 -8.36 -10.13 -19.32
CA LEU A 203 -9.20 -9.53 -18.28
C LEU A 203 -9.34 -8.03 -18.47
N MET A 204 -8.25 -7.33 -18.82
CA MET A 204 -8.27 -5.88 -19.03
C MET A 204 -8.98 -5.49 -20.33
N SER A 205 -8.80 -6.24 -21.41
CA SER A 205 -9.35 -5.90 -22.74
C SER A 205 -10.79 -6.37 -22.98
N GLU A 206 -11.22 -7.49 -22.36
CA GLU A 206 -12.53 -8.10 -22.58
C GLU A 206 -13.53 -7.80 -21.43
N ALA A 207 -13.11 -7.09 -20.37
CA ALA A 207 -14.00 -6.71 -19.27
C ALA A 207 -15.09 -5.73 -19.75
N ASP A 208 -16.30 -5.87 -19.18
CA ASP A 208 -17.45 -5.00 -19.45
C ASP A 208 -18.02 -4.52 -18.12
N LEU A 209 -17.91 -3.21 -17.86
CA LEU A 209 -18.46 -2.51 -16.71
C LEU A 209 -19.76 -1.84 -17.12
N SER A 210 -20.87 -2.43 -16.77
CA SER A 210 -22.24 -1.94 -17.10
C SER A 210 -22.93 -1.35 -15.89
#